data_b264333116746f2b4b062aed6467c6ee
#
_entry.id   b264333116746f2b4b062aed6467c6ee
#
_cell.length_a   1.000
_cell.length_b   1.000
_cell.length_c   1.000
_cell.angle_alpha   90.00
_cell.angle_beta   90.00
_cell.angle_gamma   90.00
#
_symmetry.space_group_name_H-M   'P 1'
#
loop_
_entity.id
_entity.type
_entity.pdbx_description
1 polymer ?
#
loop_
_entity_poly.entity_id
_entity_poly.type
_entity_poly.pdbx_seq_one_letter_code
_entity_poly.pdbx_strand_id
1 'polypeptide(L)'
;SEFESAYQRAEEEGIYERQVPARELYSRMMRSLAQTGNGWMTFKDASNTKCNQTGTDGRVVHLSNLCTEILEVTDQSETAVCNLGSVNLSSLVVDSAFDFERLAEVVRLAVPFLDRVVDINYYPTPEAHTSNSAWRPVGLGLMGLQDVFFKLGLPFDSPEARDLSRRISEEIYFNALWASTDLAEAAGPHPNFAITRAAGGDLQFDLWGVEPTDPARWDTLRDRISEHGLRN
;
A
#
# COMPACT_ATOMS: atom_id res chain seq x y z
N SER A 1 20.20 16.41 -6.66
CA SER A 1 19.20 17.06 -5.80
C SER A 1 19.85 18.13 -4.95
N GLU A 2 19.08 19.04 -4.39
CA GLU A 2 19.56 20.08 -3.46
C GLU A 2 20.28 19.44 -2.26
N PHE A 3 19.74 18.34 -1.76
CA PHE A 3 20.36 17.55 -0.69
C PHE A 3 21.74 17.00 -1.11
N GLU A 4 21.86 16.41 -2.28
CA GLU A 4 23.16 15.88 -2.76
C GLU A 4 24.22 16.98 -2.88
N SER A 5 23.83 18.13 -3.44
CA SER A 5 24.72 19.28 -3.56
C SER A 5 25.15 19.82 -2.20
N ALA A 6 24.24 19.88 -1.23
CA ALA A 6 24.56 20.31 0.14
C ALA A 6 25.46 19.27 0.84
N TYR A 7 25.20 17.99 0.65
CA TYR A 7 26.01 16.90 1.21
C TYR A 7 27.44 16.91 0.66
N GLN A 8 27.60 16.98 -0.67
CA GLN A 8 28.91 17.06 -1.32
C GLN A 8 29.71 18.28 -0.86
N ARG A 9 29.05 19.45 -0.80
CA ARG A 9 29.70 20.67 -0.29
C ARG A 9 30.15 20.51 1.16
N ALA A 10 29.35 19.87 2.03
CA ALA A 10 29.74 19.63 3.41
C ALA A 10 30.96 18.70 3.51
N GLU A 11 31.09 17.68 2.63
CA GLU A 11 32.27 16.85 2.57
C GLU A 11 33.50 17.64 2.08
N GLU A 12 33.38 18.43 1.01
CA GLU A 12 34.46 19.21 0.43
C GLU A 12 34.98 20.32 1.39
N GLU A 13 34.06 20.96 2.10
CA GLU A 13 34.39 22.06 3.04
C GLU A 13 34.73 21.56 4.46
N GLY A 14 34.65 20.25 4.72
CA GLY A 14 34.93 19.67 6.04
C GLY A 14 33.88 20.02 7.11
N ILE A 15 32.64 20.32 6.70
CA ILE A 15 31.52 20.67 7.60
C ILE A 15 30.83 19.39 8.09
N TYR A 16 31.50 18.65 8.97
CA TYR A 16 30.98 17.44 9.58
C TYR A 16 31.65 17.17 10.95
N GLU A 17 30.94 16.56 11.86
CA GLU A 17 31.52 16.13 13.14
C GLU A 17 32.36 14.87 13.01
N ARG A 18 31.96 13.96 12.13
CA ARG A 18 32.61 12.66 11.91
C ARG A 18 32.41 12.17 10.49
N GLN A 19 33.49 11.64 9.93
CA GLN A 19 33.45 10.92 8.66
C GLN A 19 33.72 9.43 8.91
N VAL A 20 32.93 8.56 8.25
CA VAL A 20 33.10 7.10 8.32
C VAL A 20 33.05 6.52 6.91
N PRO A 21 33.79 5.45 6.60
CA PRO A 21 33.68 4.78 5.31
C PRO A 21 32.28 4.23 5.10
N ALA A 22 31.57 4.66 4.05
CA ALA A 22 30.21 4.23 3.75
C ALA A 22 30.06 2.71 3.66
N ARG A 23 31.05 2.01 3.09
CA ARG A 23 31.09 0.55 2.99
C ARG A 23 31.14 -0.13 4.37
N GLU A 24 31.87 0.43 5.31
CA GLU A 24 31.93 -0.09 6.68
C GLU A 24 30.60 0.06 7.38
N LEU A 25 30.00 1.25 7.28
CA LEU A 25 28.66 1.51 7.85
C LEU A 25 27.62 0.56 7.25
N TYR A 26 27.56 0.44 5.94
CA TYR A 26 26.66 -0.49 5.25
C TYR A 26 26.88 -1.96 5.69
N SER A 27 28.13 -2.41 5.79
CA SER A 27 28.45 -3.76 6.24
C SER A 27 27.99 -4.02 7.69
N ARG A 28 28.05 -3.02 8.56
CA ARG A 28 27.51 -3.12 9.93
C ARG A 28 25.99 -3.25 9.95
N MET A 29 25.29 -2.46 9.12
CA MET A 29 23.83 -2.54 8.98
C MET A 29 23.42 -3.94 8.48
N MET A 30 24.06 -4.45 7.43
CA MET A 30 23.76 -5.77 6.86
C MET A 30 24.07 -6.91 7.85
N ARG A 31 25.13 -6.79 8.60
CA ARG A 31 25.47 -7.77 9.64
C ARG A 31 24.43 -7.80 10.76
N SER A 32 23.99 -6.64 11.23
CA SER A 32 22.93 -6.54 12.23
C SER A 32 21.63 -7.18 11.74
N LEU A 33 21.21 -6.86 10.50
CA LEU A 33 20.04 -7.44 9.87
C LEU A 33 20.13 -8.97 9.77
N ALA A 34 21.27 -9.49 9.31
CA ALA A 34 21.48 -10.92 9.12
C ALA A 34 21.53 -11.70 10.46
N GLN A 35 22.08 -11.09 11.52
CA GLN A 35 22.24 -11.74 12.81
C GLN A 35 20.98 -11.70 13.68
N THR A 36 20.18 -10.66 13.56
CA THR A 36 19.06 -10.41 14.48
C THR A 36 17.70 -10.45 13.82
N GLY A 37 17.63 -10.35 12.49
CA GLY A 37 16.38 -10.16 11.76
C GLY A 37 15.75 -8.79 11.99
N ASN A 38 16.39 -7.88 12.73
CA ASN A 38 15.94 -6.55 13.03
C ASN A 38 16.65 -5.51 12.17
N GLY A 39 15.94 -4.40 11.94
CA GLY A 39 16.33 -3.36 11.00
C GLY A 39 15.70 -3.62 9.64
N TRP A 40 14.63 -2.90 9.34
CA TRP A 40 13.94 -2.98 8.06
C TRP A 40 14.67 -2.14 7.01
N MET A 41 14.69 -2.64 5.79
CA MET A 41 15.24 -1.92 4.65
C MET A 41 14.10 -1.48 3.75
N THR A 42 13.92 -0.18 3.61
CA THR A 42 12.92 0.44 2.73
C THR A 42 13.62 1.21 1.61
N PHE A 43 13.08 1.13 0.41
CA PHE A 43 13.64 1.81 -0.76
C PHE A 43 12.81 3.06 -1.05
N LYS A 44 13.24 4.20 -0.51
CA LYS A 44 12.50 5.47 -0.54
C LYS A 44 12.20 5.93 -1.96
N ASP A 45 13.14 5.82 -2.88
CA ASP A 45 12.96 6.27 -4.27
C ASP A 45 11.92 5.41 -4.99
N ALA A 46 11.99 4.07 -4.83
CA ALA A 46 10.98 3.16 -5.38
C ALA A 46 9.59 3.41 -4.79
N SER A 47 9.50 3.67 -3.48
CA SER A 47 8.25 4.02 -2.81
C SER A 47 7.65 5.30 -3.40
N ASN A 48 8.43 6.35 -3.55
CA ASN A 48 7.97 7.62 -4.12
C ASN A 48 7.62 7.52 -5.61
N THR A 49 8.29 6.65 -6.35
CA THR A 49 7.98 6.40 -7.77
C THR A 49 6.64 5.68 -7.95
N LYS A 50 6.26 4.81 -7.00
CA LYS A 50 5.13 3.88 -7.14
C LYS A 50 3.97 4.09 -6.16
N CYS A 51 4.08 5.00 -5.21
CA CYS A 51 2.98 5.32 -4.29
C CYS A 51 1.87 6.08 -5.02
N ASN A 52 0.62 5.70 -4.78
CA ASN A 52 -0.54 6.39 -5.34
C ASN A 52 -0.62 7.87 -4.93
N GLN A 53 -0.22 8.20 -3.69
CA GLN A 53 -0.28 9.55 -3.13
C GLN A 53 0.81 10.49 -3.65
N THR A 54 1.86 9.98 -4.31
CA THR A 54 2.95 10.78 -4.90
C THR A 54 2.70 11.12 -6.38
N GLY A 55 1.46 11.45 -6.73
CA GLY A 55 1.03 11.68 -8.11
C GLY A 55 1.64 12.94 -8.75
N THR A 56 1.01 14.10 -8.55
CA THR A 56 1.29 15.29 -9.35
C THR A 56 1.79 16.53 -8.58
N ASP A 57 1.64 16.60 -7.27
CA ASP A 57 1.87 17.81 -6.47
C ASP A 57 3.25 17.85 -5.73
N GLY A 58 4.12 16.87 -6.01
CA GLY A 58 5.46 16.83 -5.42
C GLY A 58 5.51 16.36 -3.96
N ARG A 59 4.42 15.79 -3.44
CA ARG A 59 4.40 15.18 -2.10
C ARG A 59 5.34 14.00 -1.99
N VAL A 60 5.82 13.74 -0.77
CA VAL A 60 6.89 12.78 -0.52
C VAL A 60 6.51 11.79 0.58
N VAL A 61 6.72 10.51 0.31
CA VAL A 61 6.82 9.48 1.33
C VAL A 61 8.21 9.58 1.97
N HIS A 62 8.30 10.05 3.20
CA HIS A 62 9.58 10.25 3.89
C HIS A 62 10.11 8.96 4.51
N LEU A 63 9.23 8.14 5.06
CA LEU A 63 9.54 6.85 5.69
C LEU A 63 8.25 5.99 5.74
N SER A 64 8.38 4.76 6.23
CA SER A 64 7.24 3.88 6.49
C SER A 64 7.01 3.71 8.00
N ASN A 65 5.93 3.02 8.36
CA ASN A 65 5.72 2.50 9.72
C ASN A 65 6.72 1.38 10.07
N LEU A 66 6.64 0.86 11.29
CA LEU A 66 7.53 -0.20 11.80
C LEU A 66 7.51 -1.46 10.90
N CYS A 67 6.33 -1.91 10.47
CA CYS A 67 6.18 -3.13 9.68
C CYS A 67 6.41 -2.92 8.17
N THR A 68 6.63 -1.67 7.71
CA THR A 68 6.95 -1.27 6.33
C THR A 68 5.81 -1.38 5.29
N GLU A 69 4.60 -1.69 5.70
CA GLU A 69 3.43 -1.79 4.80
C GLU A 69 2.80 -0.42 4.49
N ILE A 70 3.02 0.60 5.32
CA ILE A 70 2.40 1.92 5.15
C ILE A 70 3.37 2.86 4.46
N LEU A 71 3.03 3.25 3.24
CA LEU A 71 3.81 4.15 2.38
C LEU A 71 2.93 5.34 2.00
N GLU A 72 2.72 6.23 2.95
CA GLU A 72 1.90 7.43 2.80
C GLU A 72 2.75 8.70 2.86
N VAL A 73 2.27 9.76 2.21
CA VAL A 73 2.92 11.06 2.25
C VAL A 73 2.80 11.69 3.63
N THR A 74 3.82 12.43 4.02
CA THR A 74 3.86 13.17 5.29
C THR A 74 4.52 14.52 5.10
N ASP A 75 4.13 15.50 5.93
CA ASP A 75 4.82 16.79 6.03
C ASP A 75 4.64 17.38 7.44
N GLN A 76 4.89 18.68 7.62
CA GLN A 76 4.74 19.34 8.93
C GLN A 76 3.28 19.43 9.39
N SER A 77 2.33 19.34 8.49
CA SER A 77 0.88 19.43 8.75
C SER A 77 0.15 18.11 8.65
N GLU A 78 0.78 17.06 8.12
CA GLU A 78 0.19 15.76 7.88
C GLU A 78 1.03 14.63 8.47
N THR A 79 0.44 13.90 9.44
CA THR A 79 0.98 12.65 9.97
C THR A 79 0.16 11.49 9.43
N ALA A 80 0.82 10.58 8.71
CA ALA A 80 0.16 9.42 8.12
C ALA A 80 -0.53 8.53 9.16
N VAL A 81 -1.75 8.12 8.86
CA VAL A 81 -2.57 7.20 9.69
C VAL A 81 -3.25 6.22 8.76
N CYS A 82 -3.17 4.94 9.06
CA CYS A 82 -3.86 3.90 8.32
C CYS A 82 -4.71 3.02 9.23
N ASN A 83 -5.98 2.80 8.84
CA ASN A 83 -6.88 1.86 9.51
C ASN A 83 -6.70 0.48 8.89
N LEU A 84 -6.40 -0.52 9.72
CA LEU A 84 -5.98 -1.84 9.27
C LEU A 84 -7.06 -2.90 9.49
N GLY A 85 -7.18 -3.80 8.51
CA GLY A 85 -7.95 -5.03 8.60
C GLY A 85 -7.27 -6.14 7.81
N SER A 86 -7.58 -7.42 8.12
CA SER A 86 -7.03 -8.56 7.39
C SER A 86 -8.10 -9.61 7.16
N VAL A 87 -8.20 -10.09 5.92
CA VAL A 87 -9.11 -11.18 5.54
C VAL A 87 -8.49 -12.52 5.91
N ASN A 88 -9.22 -13.34 6.66
CA ASN A 88 -8.79 -14.70 6.96
C ASN A 88 -9.11 -15.62 5.78
N LEU A 89 -8.14 -15.85 4.93
CA LEU A 89 -8.27 -16.67 3.71
C LEU A 89 -8.58 -18.14 4.01
N SER A 90 -8.10 -18.65 5.14
CA SER A 90 -8.29 -20.06 5.52
C SER A 90 -9.77 -20.43 5.67
N SER A 91 -10.62 -19.50 6.05
CA SER A 91 -12.07 -19.69 6.15
C SER A 91 -12.80 -19.74 4.80
N LEU A 92 -12.12 -19.38 3.71
CA LEU A 92 -12.65 -19.34 2.34
C LEU A 92 -12.33 -20.61 1.53
N VAL A 93 -11.75 -21.64 2.15
CA VAL A 93 -11.57 -22.95 1.51
C VAL A 93 -12.73 -23.84 1.90
N VAL A 94 -13.55 -24.19 0.89
CA VAL A 94 -14.73 -25.06 1.01
C VAL A 94 -14.61 -26.20 0.01
N ASP A 95 -14.88 -27.42 0.42
CA ASP A 95 -14.86 -28.62 -0.44
C ASP A 95 -13.59 -28.75 -1.31
N SER A 96 -12.44 -28.47 -0.71
CA SER A 96 -11.11 -28.47 -1.37
C SER A 96 -10.99 -27.48 -2.53
N ALA A 97 -11.75 -26.41 -2.55
CA ALA A 97 -11.65 -25.30 -3.49
C ALA A 97 -11.60 -23.95 -2.75
N PHE A 98 -10.95 -22.97 -3.35
CA PHE A 98 -10.94 -21.61 -2.82
C PHE A 98 -12.15 -20.83 -3.36
N ASP A 99 -12.93 -20.26 -2.46
CA ASP A 99 -14.16 -19.52 -2.76
C ASP A 99 -13.85 -18.04 -3.06
N PHE A 100 -13.69 -17.70 -4.33
CA PHE A 100 -13.44 -16.36 -4.80
C PHE A 100 -14.67 -15.45 -4.72
N GLU A 101 -15.88 -15.98 -4.85
CA GLU A 101 -17.12 -15.20 -4.74
C GLU A 101 -17.27 -14.68 -3.30
N ARG A 102 -17.04 -15.57 -2.34
CA ARG A 102 -17.07 -15.20 -0.92
C ARG A 102 -15.95 -14.24 -0.56
N LEU A 103 -14.76 -14.36 -1.17
CA LEU A 103 -13.66 -13.39 -1.00
C LEU A 103 -14.12 -11.99 -1.45
N ALA A 104 -14.71 -11.89 -2.64
CA ALA A 104 -15.21 -10.63 -3.19
C ALA A 104 -16.26 -9.98 -2.26
N GLU A 105 -17.22 -10.77 -1.75
CA GLU A 105 -18.23 -10.28 -0.79
C GLU A 105 -17.58 -9.73 0.49
N VAL A 106 -16.63 -10.49 1.07
CA VAL A 106 -15.94 -10.08 2.30
C VAL A 106 -15.16 -8.79 2.10
N VAL A 107 -14.44 -8.64 0.98
CA VAL A 107 -13.68 -7.43 0.65
C VAL A 107 -14.61 -6.23 0.48
N ARG A 108 -15.70 -6.38 -0.29
CA ARG A 108 -16.70 -5.32 -0.50
C ARG A 108 -17.40 -4.89 0.77
N LEU A 109 -17.49 -5.78 1.76
CA LEU A 109 -18.02 -5.45 3.08
C LEU A 109 -16.98 -4.78 3.98
N ALA A 110 -15.72 -5.22 3.92
CA ALA A 110 -14.65 -4.72 4.79
C ALA A 110 -14.26 -3.27 4.50
N VAL A 111 -14.19 -2.87 3.23
CA VAL A 111 -13.79 -1.50 2.83
C VAL A 111 -14.71 -0.44 3.42
N PRO A 112 -16.05 -0.52 3.33
CA PRO A 112 -16.96 0.43 3.98
C PRO A 112 -16.79 0.51 5.51
N PHE A 113 -16.50 -0.61 6.17
CA PHE A 113 -16.23 -0.58 7.62
C PHE A 113 -14.94 0.17 7.93
N LEU A 114 -13.88 -0.07 7.18
CA LEU A 114 -12.61 0.64 7.33
C LEU A 114 -12.74 2.13 7.00
N ASP A 115 -13.50 2.48 5.95
CA ASP A 115 -13.83 3.87 5.62
C ASP A 115 -14.57 4.55 6.78
N ARG A 116 -15.55 3.87 7.39
CA ARG A 116 -16.31 4.42 8.52
C ARG A 116 -15.43 4.68 9.74
N VAL A 117 -14.40 3.86 9.98
CA VAL A 117 -13.46 4.07 11.08
C VAL A 117 -12.76 5.42 10.96
N VAL A 118 -12.44 5.89 9.74
CA VAL A 118 -11.86 7.23 9.52
C VAL A 118 -12.71 8.33 10.15
N ASP A 119 -14.04 8.23 10.05
CA ASP A 119 -14.96 9.26 10.54
C ASP A 119 -15.19 9.21 12.06
N ILE A 120 -15.10 8.02 12.67
CA ILE A 120 -15.42 7.82 14.10
C ILE A 120 -14.20 7.65 15.00
N ASN A 121 -13.00 7.60 14.42
CA ASN A 121 -11.78 7.36 15.16
C ASN A 121 -11.39 8.58 16.03
N TYR A 122 -10.64 8.31 17.11
CA TYR A 122 -10.01 9.35 17.89
C TYR A 122 -8.61 9.65 17.31
N TYR A 123 -8.34 10.92 17.06
CA TYR A 123 -7.05 11.39 16.56
C TYR A 123 -6.26 12.06 17.68
N PRO A 124 -5.06 11.59 18.02
CA PRO A 124 -4.26 12.16 19.10
C PRO A 124 -3.69 13.53 18.77
N THR A 125 -3.51 13.85 17.48
CA THR A 125 -2.98 15.14 17.02
C THR A 125 -3.79 15.71 15.85
N PRO A 126 -3.80 17.03 15.65
CA PRO A 126 -4.44 17.66 14.49
C PRO A 126 -3.88 17.19 13.15
N GLU A 127 -2.57 16.95 13.06
CA GLU A 127 -1.88 16.50 11.86
C GLU A 127 -2.34 15.10 11.43
N ALA A 128 -2.59 14.21 12.40
CA ALA A 128 -3.13 12.87 12.15
C ALA A 128 -4.57 12.96 11.62
N HIS A 129 -5.39 13.83 12.18
CA HIS A 129 -6.75 14.08 11.71
C HIS A 129 -6.74 14.67 10.29
N THR A 130 -5.89 15.66 10.04
CA THR A 130 -5.75 16.32 8.72
C THR A 130 -5.40 15.29 7.65
N SER A 131 -4.35 14.51 7.85
CA SER A 131 -3.92 13.49 6.90
C SER A 131 -5.01 12.44 6.65
N ASN A 132 -5.54 11.84 7.73
CA ASN A 132 -6.50 10.73 7.59
C ASN A 132 -7.82 11.17 6.95
N SER A 133 -8.27 12.39 7.22
CA SER A 133 -9.49 12.95 6.62
C SER A 133 -9.31 13.32 5.15
N ALA A 134 -8.11 13.79 4.77
CA ALA A 134 -7.82 14.23 3.40
C ALA A 134 -7.53 13.06 2.44
N TRP A 135 -6.89 12.00 2.92
CA TRP A 135 -6.51 10.84 2.10
C TRP A 135 -7.43 9.63 2.27
N ARG A 136 -8.08 9.50 3.41
CA ARG A 136 -8.95 8.36 3.79
C ARG A 136 -8.30 7.00 3.52
N PRO A 137 -7.05 6.77 3.95
CA PRO A 137 -6.36 5.53 3.62
C PRO A 137 -6.92 4.37 4.42
N VAL A 138 -6.98 3.19 3.79
CA VAL A 138 -7.34 1.93 4.43
C VAL A 138 -6.32 0.86 4.07
N GLY A 139 -5.93 0.06 5.06
CA GLY A 139 -5.03 -1.07 4.88
C GLY A 139 -5.78 -2.38 4.98
N LEU A 140 -6.12 -3.00 3.86
CA LEU A 140 -6.78 -4.30 3.82
C LEU A 140 -5.79 -5.38 3.42
N GLY A 141 -5.28 -6.10 4.41
CA GLY A 141 -4.36 -7.23 4.24
C GLY A 141 -5.06 -8.58 4.19
N LEU A 142 -4.26 -9.61 4.21
CA LEU A 142 -4.70 -11.00 4.27
C LEU A 142 -3.90 -11.80 5.31
N MET A 143 -4.48 -12.85 5.85
CA MET A 143 -3.84 -13.83 6.72
C MET A 143 -4.25 -15.24 6.34
N GLY A 144 -3.47 -16.24 6.75
CA GLY A 144 -3.80 -17.64 6.54
C GLY A 144 -3.56 -18.15 5.12
N LEU A 145 -2.73 -17.50 4.30
CA LEU A 145 -2.41 -17.97 2.94
C LEU A 145 -1.75 -19.35 2.97
N GLN A 146 -0.82 -19.58 3.90
CA GLN A 146 -0.19 -20.91 4.05
C GLN A 146 -1.21 -21.98 4.49
N ASP A 147 -2.19 -21.63 5.32
CA ASP A 147 -3.27 -22.55 5.69
C ASP A 147 -4.14 -22.91 4.50
N VAL A 148 -4.37 -21.98 3.55
CA VAL A 148 -5.02 -22.26 2.28
C VAL A 148 -4.23 -23.32 1.49
N PHE A 149 -2.90 -23.13 1.39
CA PHE A 149 -2.04 -24.10 0.70
C PHE A 149 -2.09 -25.47 1.35
N PHE A 150 -2.06 -25.55 2.67
CA PHE A 150 -2.22 -26.83 3.39
C PHE A 150 -3.57 -27.50 3.11
N LYS A 151 -4.67 -26.74 3.14
CA LYS A 151 -6.01 -27.26 2.87
C LYS A 151 -6.19 -27.74 1.43
N LEU A 152 -5.49 -27.11 0.48
CA LEU A 152 -5.51 -27.46 -0.94
C LEU A 152 -4.42 -28.46 -1.33
N GLY A 153 -3.52 -28.85 -0.42
CA GLY A 153 -2.42 -29.77 -0.69
C GLY A 153 -1.35 -29.18 -1.63
N LEU A 154 -1.17 -27.86 -1.61
CA LEU A 154 -0.22 -27.15 -2.47
C LEU A 154 1.12 -26.95 -1.76
N PRO A 155 2.27 -27.35 -2.35
CA PRO A 155 3.58 -26.95 -1.88
C PRO A 155 3.75 -25.42 -1.97
N PHE A 156 4.37 -24.80 -0.96
CA PHE A 156 4.55 -23.34 -0.87
C PHE A 156 5.22 -22.72 -2.11
N ASP A 157 6.22 -23.39 -2.66
CA ASP A 157 7.00 -22.92 -3.81
C ASP A 157 6.50 -23.43 -5.17
N SER A 158 5.33 -24.08 -5.20
CA SER A 158 4.75 -24.59 -6.44
C SER A 158 4.23 -23.48 -7.37
N PRO A 159 4.19 -23.71 -8.68
CA PRO A 159 3.56 -22.79 -9.62
C PRO A 159 2.09 -22.52 -9.30
N GLU A 160 1.36 -23.53 -8.84
CA GLU A 160 -0.06 -23.47 -8.47
C GLU A 160 -0.28 -22.57 -7.25
N ALA A 161 0.59 -22.65 -6.24
CA ALA A 161 0.56 -21.77 -5.08
C ALA A 161 0.82 -20.30 -5.48
N ARG A 162 1.76 -20.06 -6.38
CA ARG A 162 2.03 -18.72 -6.91
C ARG A 162 0.88 -18.16 -7.73
N ASP A 163 0.27 -18.98 -8.60
CA ASP A 163 -0.90 -18.54 -9.37
C ASP A 163 -2.11 -18.25 -8.47
N LEU A 164 -2.36 -19.10 -7.49
CA LEU A 164 -3.43 -18.87 -6.51
C LEU A 164 -3.19 -17.57 -5.72
N SER A 165 -1.96 -17.31 -5.26
CA SER A 165 -1.60 -16.07 -4.56
C SER A 165 -1.85 -14.83 -5.43
N ARG A 166 -1.44 -14.89 -6.70
CA ARG A 166 -1.66 -13.81 -7.67
C ARG A 166 -3.16 -13.54 -7.84
N ARG A 167 -3.96 -14.57 -8.06
CA ARG A 167 -5.41 -14.46 -8.22
C ARG A 167 -6.10 -13.91 -6.97
N ILE A 168 -5.72 -14.36 -5.78
CA ILE A 168 -6.24 -13.84 -4.51
C ILE A 168 -5.92 -12.35 -4.37
N SER A 169 -4.69 -11.96 -4.63
CA SER A 169 -4.28 -10.54 -4.52
C SER A 169 -5.02 -9.66 -5.54
N GLU A 170 -5.15 -10.14 -6.78
CA GLU A 170 -5.90 -9.44 -7.83
C GLU A 170 -7.37 -9.27 -7.46
N GLU A 171 -8.01 -10.30 -6.91
CA GLU A 171 -9.40 -10.26 -6.51
C GLU A 171 -9.66 -9.33 -5.32
N ILE A 172 -8.74 -9.32 -4.33
CA ILE A 172 -8.81 -8.37 -3.21
C ILE A 172 -8.70 -6.94 -3.73
N TYR A 173 -7.69 -6.64 -4.55
CA TYR A 173 -7.45 -5.30 -5.06
C TYR A 173 -8.60 -4.79 -5.93
N PHE A 174 -9.10 -5.62 -6.85
CA PHE A 174 -10.25 -5.28 -7.68
C PHE A 174 -11.49 -4.92 -6.86
N ASN A 175 -11.88 -5.80 -5.92
CA ASN A 175 -13.09 -5.58 -5.14
C ASN A 175 -12.94 -4.47 -4.10
N ALA A 176 -11.72 -4.20 -3.61
CA ALA A 176 -11.46 -3.06 -2.75
C ALA A 176 -11.64 -1.73 -3.50
N LEU A 177 -11.08 -1.61 -4.70
CA LEU A 177 -11.27 -0.42 -5.54
C LEU A 177 -12.73 -0.26 -5.98
N TRP A 178 -13.41 -1.36 -6.31
CA TRP A 178 -14.84 -1.31 -6.65
C TRP A 178 -15.67 -0.76 -5.50
N ALA A 179 -15.47 -1.29 -4.27
CA ALA A 179 -16.17 -0.80 -3.08
C ALA A 179 -15.83 0.66 -2.76
N SER A 180 -14.57 1.07 -2.95
CA SER A 180 -14.14 2.45 -2.78
C SER A 180 -14.81 3.39 -3.80
N THR A 181 -15.00 2.93 -5.04
CA THR A 181 -15.74 3.68 -6.07
C THR A 181 -17.23 3.79 -5.75
N ASP A 182 -17.87 2.71 -5.27
CA ASP A 182 -19.27 2.75 -4.81
C ASP A 182 -19.46 3.76 -3.67
N LEU A 183 -18.50 3.82 -2.73
CA LEU A 183 -18.50 4.83 -1.67
C LEU A 183 -18.28 6.25 -2.20
N ALA A 184 -17.42 6.41 -3.21
CA ALA A 184 -17.17 7.69 -3.84
C ALA A 184 -18.39 8.19 -4.62
N GLU A 185 -19.11 7.31 -5.32
CA GLU A 185 -20.39 7.64 -5.98
C GLU A 185 -21.44 8.13 -4.96
N ALA A 186 -21.51 7.51 -3.79
CA ALA A 186 -22.48 7.84 -2.75
C ALA A 186 -22.13 9.08 -1.92
N ALA A 187 -20.84 9.33 -1.63
CA ALA A 187 -20.39 10.32 -0.66
C ALA A 187 -19.27 11.25 -1.17
N GLY A 188 -18.90 11.14 -2.42
CA GLY A 188 -17.77 11.85 -3.03
C GLY A 188 -16.41 11.16 -2.79
N PRO A 189 -15.44 11.38 -3.68
CA PRO A 189 -14.09 10.88 -3.51
C PRO A 189 -13.40 11.52 -2.30
N HIS A 190 -12.27 10.95 -1.89
CA HIS A 190 -11.47 11.60 -0.84
C HIS A 190 -10.92 12.94 -1.34
N PRO A 191 -10.73 13.95 -0.45
CA PRO A 191 -10.37 15.32 -0.87
C PRO A 191 -9.15 15.43 -1.78
N ASN A 192 -8.15 14.59 -1.57
CA ASN A 192 -6.90 14.59 -2.34
C ASN A 192 -6.92 13.65 -3.56
N PHE A 193 -8.07 13.08 -3.95
CA PHE A 193 -8.14 12.14 -5.07
C PHE A 193 -7.54 12.69 -6.36
N ALA A 194 -7.86 13.94 -6.72
CA ALA A 194 -7.47 14.55 -7.98
C ALA A 194 -5.95 14.65 -8.22
N ILE A 195 -5.15 14.56 -7.17
CA ILE A 195 -3.68 14.62 -7.25
C ILE A 195 -3.02 13.24 -7.17
N THR A 196 -3.80 12.17 -7.08
CA THR A 196 -3.29 10.79 -7.04
C THR A 196 -2.95 10.25 -8.43
N ARG A 197 -2.18 9.16 -8.47
CA ARG A 197 -1.90 8.45 -9.73
C ARG A 197 -3.16 7.78 -10.28
N ALA A 198 -4.02 7.27 -9.41
CA ALA A 198 -5.29 6.66 -9.79
C ALA A 198 -6.22 7.66 -10.51
N ALA A 199 -6.21 8.94 -10.13
CA ALA A 199 -6.93 9.98 -10.86
C ALA A 199 -6.39 10.19 -12.28
N GLY A 200 -5.10 9.94 -12.50
CA GLY A 200 -4.45 9.93 -13.82
C GLY A 200 -4.67 8.64 -14.62
N GLY A 201 -5.34 7.64 -14.04
CA GLY A 201 -5.60 6.35 -14.67
C GLY A 201 -4.57 5.25 -14.34
N ASP A 202 -3.52 5.55 -13.58
CA ASP A 202 -2.49 4.57 -13.22
C ASP A 202 -2.91 3.82 -11.95
N LEU A 203 -3.11 2.52 -12.08
CA LEU A 203 -3.31 1.60 -10.96
C LEU A 203 -1.99 0.93 -10.57
N GLN A 204 -1.96 0.26 -9.42
CA GLN A 204 -0.70 -0.25 -8.86
C GLN A 204 0.00 -1.25 -9.78
N PHE A 205 -0.73 -2.10 -10.47
CA PHE A 205 -0.15 -3.08 -11.39
C PHE A 205 0.45 -2.44 -12.65
N ASP A 206 -0.05 -1.27 -13.10
CA ASP A 206 0.58 -0.51 -14.19
C ASP A 206 1.98 -0.03 -13.79
N LEU A 207 2.09 0.50 -12.56
CA LEU A 207 3.37 0.96 -12.01
C LEU A 207 4.36 -0.19 -11.79
N TRP A 208 3.89 -1.42 -11.71
CA TRP A 208 4.71 -2.62 -11.63
C TRP A 208 5.01 -3.25 -12.99
N GLY A 209 4.32 -2.81 -14.06
CA GLY A 209 4.42 -3.40 -15.40
C GLY A 209 3.87 -4.83 -15.44
N VAL A 210 2.78 -5.09 -14.71
CA VAL A 210 2.13 -6.39 -14.64
C VAL A 210 0.76 -6.31 -15.30
N GLU A 211 0.47 -7.27 -16.16
CA GLU A 211 -0.83 -7.41 -16.82
C GLU A 211 -1.83 -8.11 -15.89
N PRO A 212 -3.06 -7.58 -15.72
CA PRO A 212 -4.12 -8.24 -14.98
C PRO A 212 -4.67 -9.47 -15.74
N THR A 213 -5.34 -10.37 -15.02
CA THR A 213 -5.87 -11.60 -15.61
C THR A 213 -7.00 -11.35 -16.61
N ASP A 214 -7.86 -10.38 -16.32
CA ASP A 214 -8.98 -9.96 -17.18
C ASP A 214 -8.93 -8.44 -17.41
N PRO A 215 -8.22 -7.96 -18.45
CA PRO A 215 -8.11 -6.54 -18.73
C PRO A 215 -9.45 -5.82 -18.90
N ALA A 216 -10.44 -6.45 -19.53
CA ALA A 216 -11.74 -5.83 -19.80
C ALA A 216 -12.51 -5.53 -18.49
N ARG A 217 -12.38 -6.39 -17.49
CA ARG A 217 -12.93 -6.16 -16.15
C ARG A 217 -12.30 -4.92 -15.51
N TRP A 218 -10.99 -4.76 -15.68
CA TRP A 218 -10.25 -3.61 -15.14
C TRP A 218 -10.54 -2.32 -15.90
N ASP A 219 -10.74 -2.37 -17.22
CA ASP A 219 -11.15 -1.21 -18.01
C ASP A 219 -12.51 -0.67 -17.51
N THR A 220 -13.47 -1.56 -17.25
CA THR A 220 -14.76 -1.18 -16.65
C THR A 220 -14.60 -0.48 -15.30
N LEU A 221 -13.68 -0.96 -14.46
CA LEU A 221 -13.40 -0.33 -13.16
C LEU A 221 -12.69 1.03 -13.34
N ARG A 222 -11.77 1.16 -14.30
CA ARG A 222 -11.11 2.44 -14.62
C ARG A 222 -12.12 3.51 -15.07
N ASP A 223 -13.08 3.12 -15.90
CA ASP A 223 -14.16 4.02 -16.34
C ASP A 223 -14.95 4.54 -15.11
N ARG A 224 -15.31 3.65 -14.19
CA ARG A 224 -16.00 4.04 -12.94
C ARG A 224 -15.13 4.93 -12.04
N ILE A 225 -13.83 4.64 -11.90
CA ILE A 225 -12.90 5.48 -11.14
C ILE A 225 -12.78 6.87 -11.78
N SER A 226 -12.73 6.94 -13.11
CA SER A 226 -12.69 8.21 -13.83
C SER A 226 -13.97 9.05 -13.64
N GLU A 227 -15.12 8.39 -13.51
CA GLU A 227 -16.42 9.06 -13.32
C GLU A 227 -16.66 9.51 -11.87
N HIS A 228 -16.39 8.64 -10.90
CA HIS A 228 -16.76 8.85 -9.51
C HIS A 228 -15.58 9.11 -8.57
N GLY A 229 -14.37 8.74 -8.98
CA GLY A 229 -13.18 8.76 -8.13
C GLY A 229 -13.09 7.56 -7.20
N LEU A 230 -12.20 7.68 -6.19
CA LEU A 230 -12.03 6.72 -5.10
C LEU A 230 -12.28 7.41 -3.75
N ARG A 231 -12.95 6.71 -2.84
CA ARG A 231 -13.19 7.20 -1.47
C ARG A 231 -11.97 6.97 -0.56
N ASN A 232 -11.18 5.93 -0.88
CA ASN A 232 -10.04 5.46 -0.07
C ASN A 232 -8.80 5.28 -0.92
#